data_3970a3a423fab53ed56bdb086ed76c86
#
_entry.id   3970a3a423fab53ed56bdb086ed76c86
#
_cell.length_a   1.000
_cell.length_b   1.000
_cell.length_c   1.000
_cell.angle_alpha   90.00
_cell.angle_beta   90.00
_cell.angle_gamma   90.00
#
_symmetry.space_group_name_H-M   'P 1'
#
loop_
_entity.id
_entity.type
_entity.pdbx_description
1 polymer ?
#
loop_
_entity_poly.entity_id
_entity_poly.type
_entity_poly.pdbx_seq_one_letter_code
_entity_poly.pdbx_strand_id
1 'polypeptide(L)'
;TWLWVEPRRLPLRDFLVVILILAVAATIGFLQAIATGIIAASLLFIFAYSRVDVVRLKTTGARKRSGVERGQRDLEVLAERGDRLAIYELSGYLFFGTAHRLLAEISEVLTAGSTEFLLVNFRRVQGIDASAAFALGRLAQHCAANGVTLIFCGLSNRLSETLDRAGMSAKSSPPLFFEHIDDALQ
;
A
#
# COMPACT_ATOMS: atom_id res chain seq x y z
N THR A 1 11.08 24.82 33.67
CA THR A 1 11.65 25.49 32.45
C THR A 1 11.38 24.75 31.14
N TRP A 2 10.24 24.05 31.02
CA TRP A 2 9.83 23.32 29.82
C TRP A 2 8.96 24.15 28.85
N LEU A 3 8.58 25.38 29.22
CA LEU A 3 7.65 26.24 28.47
C LEU A 3 8.30 27.12 27.38
N TRP A 4 9.62 27.00 27.18
CA TRP A 4 10.35 27.80 26.19
C TRP A 4 11.06 26.94 25.12
N VAL A 5 10.59 25.72 24.84
CA VAL A 5 11.10 24.94 23.72
C VAL A 5 10.50 25.46 22.43
N GLU A 6 11.27 26.30 21.78
CA GLU A 6 11.20 26.79 20.41
C GLU A 6 9.89 26.50 19.61
N PRO A 7 9.01 27.50 19.44
CA PRO A 7 7.82 27.39 18.61
C PRO A 7 8.14 27.16 17.12
N ARG A 8 9.42 27.17 16.74
CA ARG A 8 9.87 27.01 15.35
C ARG A 8 9.96 25.57 14.85
N ARG A 9 9.68 24.55 15.68
CA ARG A 9 9.75 23.13 15.29
C ARG A 9 8.40 22.43 15.22
N LEU A 10 7.30 23.08 15.59
CA LEU A 10 5.98 22.49 15.42
C LEU A 10 5.56 22.60 13.94
N PRO A 11 5.12 21.50 13.30
CA PRO A 11 4.50 21.56 12.00
C PRO A 11 3.34 22.57 12.05
N LEU A 12 3.20 23.37 11.01
CA LEU A 12 2.18 24.42 10.94
C LEU A 12 0.76 23.90 11.26
N ARG A 13 0.51 22.65 10.96
CA ARG A 13 -0.76 21.94 11.22
C ARG A 13 -1.04 21.77 12.70
N ASP A 14 -0.03 21.34 13.46
CA ASP A 14 -0.16 21.13 14.92
C ASP A 14 -0.32 22.47 15.63
N PHE A 15 0.38 23.50 15.17
CA PHE A 15 0.23 24.86 15.67
C PHE A 15 -1.18 25.42 15.46
N LEU A 16 -1.79 25.19 14.29
CA LEU A 16 -3.18 25.58 14.01
C LEU A 16 -4.18 24.88 14.94
N VAL A 17 -3.96 23.61 15.28
CA VAL A 17 -4.81 22.90 16.24
C VAL A 17 -4.71 23.51 17.63
N VAL A 18 -3.51 23.87 18.08
CA VAL A 18 -3.33 24.53 19.38
C VAL A 18 -4.09 25.86 19.42
N ILE A 19 -3.97 26.69 18.38
CA ILE A 19 -4.71 27.96 18.29
C ILE A 19 -6.23 27.70 18.29
N LEU A 20 -6.70 26.72 17.55
CA LEU A 20 -8.12 26.36 17.53
C LEU A 20 -8.64 25.99 18.92
N ILE A 21 -7.91 25.13 19.66
CA ILE A 21 -8.28 24.73 21.02
C ILE A 21 -8.33 25.93 21.95
N LEU A 22 -7.34 26.82 21.89
CA LEU A 22 -7.31 28.03 22.72
C LEU A 22 -8.46 28.98 22.40
N ALA A 23 -8.79 29.16 21.12
CA ALA A 23 -9.91 29.99 20.70
C ALA A 23 -11.25 29.44 21.20
N VAL A 24 -11.48 28.12 21.09
CA VAL A 24 -12.69 27.47 21.60
C VAL A 24 -12.76 27.56 23.13
N ALA A 25 -11.63 27.38 23.83
CA ALA A 25 -11.59 27.50 25.29
C ALA A 25 -11.96 28.90 25.76
N ALA A 26 -11.52 29.96 25.06
CA ALA A 26 -11.77 31.34 25.41
C ALA A 26 -13.19 31.82 25.07
N THR A 27 -13.82 31.25 24.02
CA THR A 27 -15.12 31.74 23.52
C THR A 27 -16.31 30.89 23.93
N ILE A 28 -16.13 29.56 24.00
CA ILE A 28 -17.24 28.61 24.18
C ILE A 28 -17.14 27.92 25.54
N GLY A 29 -15.93 27.52 25.93
CA GLY A 29 -15.68 26.90 27.22
C GLY A 29 -14.67 25.74 27.18
N PHE A 30 -14.21 25.37 28.37
CA PHE A 30 -13.12 24.40 28.54
C PHE A 30 -13.49 22.98 28.07
N LEU A 31 -14.71 22.52 28.36
CA LEU A 31 -15.16 21.16 27.96
C LEU A 31 -15.23 21.00 26.45
N GLN A 32 -15.74 22.01 25.76
CA GLN A 32 -15.84 22.06 24.31
C GLN A 32 -14.46 22.14 23.64
N ALA A 33 -13.52 22.83 24.28
CA ALA A 33 -12.13 22.86 23.80
C ALA A 33 -11.46 21.49 23.85
N ILE A 34 -11.69 20.71 24.93
CA ILE A 34 -11.20 19.32 25.03
C ILE A 34 -11.78 18.47 23.91
N ALA A 35 -13.10 18.50 23.70
CA ALA A 35 -13.76 17.73 22.64
C ALA A 35 -13.20 18.10 21.26
N THR A 36 -13.06 19.39 20.97
CA THR A 36 -12.49 19.90 19.73
C THR A 36 -11.04 19.41 19.52
N GLY A 37 -10.23 19.45 20.58
CA GLY A 37 -8.85 18.97 20.55
C GLY A 37 -8.74 17.47 20.22
N ILE A 38 -9.59 16.64 20.85
CA ILE A 38 -9.62 15.20 20.59
C ILE A 38 -10.02 14.93 19.13
N ILE A 39 -11.06 15.59 18.63
CA ILE A 39 -11.53 15.42 17.25
C ILE A 39 -10.44 15.87 16.27
N ALA A 40 -9.87 17.05 16.46
CA ALA A 40 -8.82 17.60 15.59
C ALA A 40 -7.57 16.70 15.57
N ALA A 41 -7.10 16.26 16.73
CA ALA A 41 -5.96 15.35 16.83
C ALA A 41 -6.23 13.99 16.16
N SER A 42 -7.43 13.44 16.34
CA SER A 42 -7.85 12.19 15.68
C SER A 42 -7.86 12.33 14.17
N LEU A 43 -8.41 13.43 13.64
CA LEU A 43 -8.42 13.71 12.20
C LEU A 43 -6.99 13.86 11.66
N LEU A 44 -6.13 14.64 12.33
CA LEU A 44 -4.73 14.78 11.92
C LEU A 44 -4.00 13.44 11.92
N PHE A 45 -4.22 12.59 12.93
CA PHE A 45 -3.66 11.25 13.00
C PHE A 45 -4.11 10.39 11.82
N ILE A 46 -5.41 10.38 11.51
CA ILE A 46 -5.96 9.63 10.36
C ILE A 46 -5.31 10.12 9.05
N PHE A 47 -5.22 11.44 8.84
CA PHE A 47 -4.58 12.00 7.65
C PHE A 47 -3.08 11.69 7.57
N ALA A 48 -2.36 11.76 8.68
CA ALA A 48 -0.94 11.42 8.73
C ALA A 48 -0.71 9.94 8.43
N TYR A 49 -1.53 9.06 9.05
CA TYR A 49 -1.44 7.62 8.87
C TYR A 49 -1.85 7.16 7.46
N SER A 50 -2.82 7.84 6.83
CA SER A 50 -3.22 7.58 5.44
C SER A 50 -2.11 7.87 4.42
N ARG A 51 -1.09 8.61 4.79
CA ARG A 51 0.06 8.98 3.94
C ARG A 51 1.26 8.05 4.08
N VAL A 52 1.19 7.06 4.95
CA VAL A 52 2.26 6.07 5.08
C VAL A 52 2.32 5.26 3.78
N ASP A 53 3.47 5.27 3.12
CA ASP A 53 3.68 4.50 1.92
C ASP A 53 3.79 3.01 2.28
N VAL A 54 2.86 2.24 1.75
CA VAL A 54 2.89 0.77 1.86
C VAL A 54 3.76 0.14 0.78
N VAL A 55 4.04 0.87 -0.30
CA VAL A 55 4.97 0.44 -1.35
C VAL A 55 6.39 0.70 -0.87
N ARG A 56 7.06 -0.36 -0.46
CA ARG A 56 8.45 -0.29 0.01
C ARG A 56 9.44 -0.22 -1.14
N LEU A 57 9.18 -0.99 -2.19
CA LEU A 57 10.04 -1.10 -3.36
C LEU A 57 9.16 -1.27 -4.59
N LYS A 58 9.45 -0.45 -5.60
CA LYS A 58 8.94 -0.59 -6.95
C LYS A 58 10.11 -0.84 -7.88
N THR A 59 10.06 -1.94 -8.61
CA THR A 59 11.14 -2.33 -9.51
C THR A 59 10.57 -3.11 -10.70
N THR A 60 11.40 -3.35 -11.70
CA THR A 60 11.08 -4.24 -12.82
C THR A 60 11.81 -5.55 -12.68
N GLY A 61 11.35 -6.59 -13.38
CA GLY A 61 12.02 -7.88 -13.42
C GLY A 61 13.48 -7.79 -13.90
N ALA A 62 13.79 -6.88 -14.82
CA ALA A 62 15.14 -6.63 -15.32
C ALA A 62 16.09 -6.08 -14.24
N ARG A 63 15.58 -5.31 -13.27
CA ARG A 63 16.40 -4.73 -12.19
C ARG A 63 16.45 -5.57 -10.92
N LYS A 64 15.50 -6.47 -10.72
CA LYS A 64 15.48 -7.34 -9.56
C LYS A 64 16.45 -8.50 -9.72
N ARG A 65 17.67 -8.35 -9.21
CA ARG A 65 18.58 -9.47 -9.04
C ARG A 65 18.11 -10.28 -7.83
N SER A 66 17.56 -11.46 -8.08
CA SER A 66 17.25 -12.44 -7.03
C SER A 66 18.54 -12.95 -6.40
N GLY A 67 18.52 -13.22 -5.09
CA GLY A 67 19.63 -13.89 -4.40
C GLY A 67 19.72 -15.39 -4.66
N VAL A 68 18.86 -15.94 -5.49
CA VAL A 68 18.83 -17.34 -5.89
C VAL A 68 19.70 -17.52 -7.13
N GLU A 69 20.57 -18.51 -7.14
CA GLU A 69 21.31 -18.95 -8.32
C GLU A 69 20.31 -19.46 -9.36
N ARG A 70 20.06 -18.66 -10.38
CA ARG A 70 19.20 -19.01 -11.51
C ARG A 70 20.02 -19.57 -12.65
N GLY A 71 19.40 -20.45 -13.43
CA GLY A 71 19.97 -20.90 -14.67
C GLY A 71 20.26 -19.71 -15.61
N GLN A 72 21.29 -19.81 -16.41
CA GLN A 72 21.70 -18.74 -17.34
C GLN A 72 20.57 -18.36 -18.29
N ARG A 73 19.71 -19.31 -18.65
CA ARG A 73 18.54 -19.14 -19.52
C ARG A 73 17.46 -18.26 -18.90
N ASP A 74 17.21 -18.39 -17.58
CA ASP A 74 16.21 -17.59 -16.87
C ASP A 74 16.69 -16.14 -16.70
N LEU A 75 18.00 -15.95 -16.55
CA LEU A 75 18.63 -14.63 -16.52
C LEU A 75 18.53 -13.91 -17.86
N GLU A 76 18.68 -14.65 -18.99
CA GLU A 76 18.52 -14.10 -20.34
C GLU A 76 17.08 -13.66 -20.59
N VAL A 77 16.08 -14.48 -20.22
CA VAL A 77 14.66 -14.14 -20.37
C VAL A 77 14.29 -12.91 -19.52
N LEU A 78 14.78 -12.82 -18.29
CA LEU A 78 14.56 -11.65 -17.43
C LEU A 78 15.28 -10.39 -17.95
N ALA A 79 16.42 -10.53 -18.60
CA ALA A 79 17.12 -9.40 -19.21
C ALA A 79 16.38 -8.89 -20.46
N GLU A 80 15.79 -9.77 -21.26
CA GLU A 80 15.06 -9.39 -22.48
C GLU A 80 13.63 -8.92 -22.24
N ARG A 81 12.92 -9.54 -21.28
CA ARG A 81 11.49 -9.32 -21.05
C ARG A 81 11.16 -8.75 -19.67
N GLY A 82 12.14 -8.62 -18.79
CA GLY A 82 11.93 -8.20 -17.42
C GLY A 82 11.36 -6.78 -17.26
N ASP A 83 11.49 -5.93 -18.27
CA ASP A 83 10.87 -4.60 -18.27
C ASP A 83 9.34 -4.65 -18.40
N ARG A 84 8.79 -5.79 -18.87
CA ARG A 84 7.33 -6.03 -18.93
C ARG A 84 6.75 -6.54 -17.60
N LEU A 85 7.60 -6.83 -16.62
CA LEU A 85 7.22 -7.28 -15.28
C LEU A 85 7.40 -6.13 -14.29
N ALA A 86 6.29 -5.61 -13.77
CA ALA A 86 6.28 -4.66 -12.66
C ALA A 86 6.21 -5.41 -11.33
N ILE A 87 7.10 -5.08 -10.39
CA ILE A 87 7.19 -5.72 -9.07
C ILE A 87 6.95 -4.67 -8.00
N TYR A 88 5.96 -4.93 -7.14
CA TYR A 88 5.61 -4.12 -5.98
C TYR A 88 5.84 -4.92 -4.70
N GLU A 89 6.77 -4.48 -3.85
CA GLU A 89 6.93 -5.03 -2.51
C GLU A 89 6.17 -4.17 -1.50
N LEU A 90 5.18 -4.77 -0.86
CA LEU A 90 4.36 -4.09 0.13
C LEU A 90 4.87 -4.35 1.54
N SER A 91 4.63 -3.39 2.44
CA SER A 91 4.95 -3.53 3.87
C SER A 91 3.95 -2.78 4.75
N GLY A 92 3.80 -3.23 6.02
CA GLY A 92 2.91 -2.60 6.97
C GLY A 92 1.47 -3.07 6.87
N TYR A 93 0.52 -2.22 7.21
CA TYR A 93 -0.91 -2.54 7.20
C TYR A 93 -1.60 -1.89 6.00
N LEU A 94 -2.33 -2.69 5.21
CA LEU A 94 -3.14 -2.19 4.11
C LEU A 94 -4.55 -1.88 4.61
N PHE A 95 -4.97 -0.64 4.45
CA PHE A 95 -6.31 -0.17 4.75
C PHE A 95 -6.82 0.73 3.60
N PHE A 96 -8.07 1.15 3.66
CA PHE A 96 -8.73 1.91 2.60
C PHE A 96 -7.83 2.97 1.94
N GLY A 97 -7.22 3.86 2.73
CA GLY A 97 -6.41 4.97 2.19
C GLY A 97 -5.14 4.52 1.48
N THR A 98 -4.41 3.54 2.05
CA THR A 98 -3.17 3.03 1.47
C THR A 98 -3.44 2.16 0.24
N ALA A 99 -4.51 1.35 0.26
CA ALA A 99 -4.92 0.53 -0.87
C ALA A 99 -5.38 1.37 -2.06
N HIS A 100 -6.11 2.46 -1.82
CA HIS A 100 -6.54 3.35 -2.90
C HIS A 100 -5.35 4.02 -3.60
N ARG A 101 -4.35 4.46 -2.85
CA ARG A 101 -3.10 5.02 -3.41
C ARG A 101 -2.32 3.98 -4.22
N LEU A 102 -2.20 2.77 -3.68
CA LEU A 102 -1.58 1.66 -4.40
C LEU A 102 -2.27 1.38 -5.74
N LEU A 103 -3.61 1.34 -5.75
CA LEU A 103 -4.37 1.15 -6.97
C LEU A 103 -4.13 2.27 -7.98
N ALA A 104 -4.16 3.52 -7.54
CA ALA A 104 -3.92 4.67 -8.42
C ALA A 104 -2.53 4.59 -9.07
N GLU A 105 -1.50 4.31 -8.28
CA GLU A 105 -0.13 4.16 -8.77
C GLU A 105 0.03 3.00 -9.76
N ILE A 106 -0.55 1.83 -9.45
CA ILE A 106 -0.52 0.68 -10.36
C ILE A 106 -1.29 0.98 -11.64
N SER A 107 -2.44 1.64 -11.55
CA SER A 107 -3.24 2.00 -12.74
C SER A 107 -2.47 2.88 -13.71
N GLU A 108 -1.66 3.82 -13.23
CA GLU A 108 -0.78 4.64 -14.08
C GLU A 108 0.23 3.77 -14.85
N VAL A 109 0.82 2.78 -14.17
CA VAL A 109 1.80 1.87 -14.79
C VAL A 109 1.14 0.96 -15.83
N LEU A 110 -0.06 0.46 -15.54
CA LEU A 110 -0.82 -0.36 -16.49
C LEU A 110 -1.24 0.44 -17.72
N THR A 111 -1.61 1.71 -17.56
CA THR A 111 -2.01 2.60 -18.67
C THR A 111 -0.84 2.93 -19.59
N ALA A 112 0.40 2.88 -19.10
CA ALA A 112 1.59 3.05 -19.94
C ALA A 112 1.81 1.93 -20.97
N GLY A 113 1.09 0.80 -20.84
CA GLY A 113 0.95 -0.23 -21.87
C GLY A 113 2.16 -1.16 -22.08
N SER A 114 3.21 -1.02 -21.27
CA SER A 114 4.42 -1.86 -21.38
C SER A 114 4.42 -3.08 -20.45
N THR A 115 3.45 -3.15 -19.51
CA THR A 115 3.42 -4.16 -18.46
C THR A 115 2.53 -5.34 -18.87
N GLU A 116 3.08 -6.53 -18.93
CA GLU A 116 2.36 -7.79 -19.18
C GLU A 116 2.11 -8.56 -17.86
N PHE A 117 3.00 -8.39 -16.89
CA PHE A 117 2.96 -9.07 -15.60
C PHE A 117 3.06 -8.06 -14.45
N LEU A 118 2.18 -8.20 -13.47
CA LEU A 118 2.20 -7.41 -12.23
C LEU A 118 2.37 -8.35 -11.04
N LEU A 119 3.51 -8.29 -10.37
CA LEU A 119 3.79 -9.07 -9.18
C LEU A 119 3.68 -8.18 -7.93
N VAL A 120 2.85 -8.61 -6.99
CA VAL A 120 2.65 -7.92 -5.70
C VAL A 120 3.07 -8.84 -4.56
N ASN A 121 4.11 -8.45 -3.84
CA ASN A 121 4.68 -9.22 -2.74
C ASN A 121 4.16 -8.74 -1.38
N PHE A 122 3.45 -9.63 -0.68
CA PHE A 122 2.82 -9.40 0.62
C PHE A 122 3.66 -9.88 1.82
N ARG A 123 4.86 -10.40 1.61
CA ARG A 123 5.68 -11.03 2.68
C ARG A 123 5.85 -10.15 3.93
N ARG A 124 5.81 -8.83 3.79
CA ARG A 124 5.98 -7.86 4.88
C ARG A 124 4.69 -7.13 5.24
N VAL A 125 3.57 -7.57 4.71
CA VAL A 125 2.25 -7.05 5.05
C VAL A 125 1.80 -7.69 6.35
N GLN A 126 1.48 -6.86 7.34
CA GLN A 126 1.08 -7.27 8.68
C GLN A 126 -0.42 -7.56 8.77
N GLY A 127 -1.22 -6.92 7.92
CA GLY A 127 -2.65 -7.10 7.88
C GLY A 127 -3.32 -6.30 6.77
N ILE A 128 -4.57 -6.65 6.51
CA ILE A 128 -5.41 -6.01 5.50
C ILE A 128 -6.82 -5.85 6.05
N ASP A 129 -7.46 -4.71 5.83
CA ASP A 129 -8.87 -4.52 6.14
C ASP A 129 -9.77 -4.96 4.97
N ALA A 130 -11.07 -5.06 5.23
CA ALA A 130 -12.05 -5.47 4.21
C ALA A 130 -12.04 -4.53 3.00
N SER A 131 -11.90 -3.21 3.22
CA SER A 131 -11.90 -2.21 2.14
C SER A 131 -10.69 -2.36 1.23
N ALA A 132 -9.51 -2.63 1.80
CA ALA A 132 -8.30 -2.90 1.04
C ALA A 132 -8.39 -4.23 0.28
N ALA A 133 -9.01 -5.27 0.87
CA ALA A 133 -9.25 -6.52 0.18
C ALA A 133 -10.16 -6.32 -1.05
N PHE A 134 -11.26 -5.56 -0.92
CA PHE A 134 -12.10 -5.18 -2.07
C PHE A 134 -11.33 -4.36 -3.12
N ALA A 135 -10.44 -3.46 -2.68
CA ALA A 135 -9.61 -2.68 -3.59
C ALA A 135 -8.66 -3.57 -4.41
N LEU A 136 -8.05 -4.60 -3.78
CA LEU A 136 -7.24 -5.59 -4.50
C LEU A 136 -8.08 -6.44 -5.47
N GLY A 137 -9.34 -6.75 -5.14
CA GLY A 137 -10.27 -7.40 -6.06
C GLY A 137 -10.52 -6.55 -7.32
N ARG A 138 -10.70 -5.24 -7.15
CA ARG A 138 -10.81 -4.31 -8.29
C ARG A 138 -9.52 -4.24 -9.10
N LEU A 139 -8.36 -4.31 -8.45
CA LEU A 139 -7.07 -4.41 -9.13
C LEU A 139 -7.02 -5.64 -10.03
N ALA A 140 -7.43 -6.80 -9.52
CA ALA A 140 -7.45 -8.04 -10.30
C ALA A 140 -8.35 -7.92 -11.54
N GLN A 141 -9.54 -7.32 -11.40
CA GLN A 141 -10.44 -7.06 -12.52
C GLN A 141 -9.82 -6.08 -13.52
N HIS A 142 -9.14 -5.04 -13.04
CA HIS A 142 -8.48 -4.06 -13.90
C HIS A 142 -7.32 -4.68 -14.68
N CYS A 143 -6.50 -5.51 -14.05
CA CYS A 143 -5.44 -6.27 -14.71
C CYS A 143 -6.02 -7.18 -15.80
N ALA A 144 -7.05 -7.95 -15.48
CA ALA A 144 -7.70 -8.85 -16.44
C ALA A 144 -8.26 -8.09 -17.65
N ALA A 145 -8.90 -6.94 -17.45
CA ALA A 145 -9.42 -6.08 -18.50
C ALA A 145 -8.35 -5.51 -19.44
N ASN A 146 -7.12 -5.35 -18.95
CA ASN A 146 -5.97 -4.86 -19.72
C ASN A 146 -5.04 -5.99 -20.22
N GLY A 147 -5.42 -7.26 -20.04
CA GLY A 147 -4.60 -8.40 -20.46
C GLY A 147 -3.32 -8.58 -19.64
N VAL A 148 -3.26 -8.03 -18.43
CA VAL A 148 -2.11 -8.11 -17.52
C VAL A 148 -2.31 -9.26 -16.55
N THR A 149 -1.32 -10.13 -16.46
CA THR A 149 -1.31 -11.25 -15.50
C THR A 149 -0.92 -10.73 -14.11
N LEU A 150 -1.87 -10.81 -13.15
CA LEU A 150 -1.63 -10.43 -11.77
C LEU A 150 -1.11 -11.63 -10.95
N ILE A 151 -0.03 -11.41 -10.22
CA ILE A 151 0.63 -12.42 -9.40
C ILE A 151 0.75 -11.91 -7.97
N PHE A 152 0.25 -12.69 -7.01
CA PHE A 152 0.43 -12.42 -5.58
C PHE A 152 1.41 -13.43 -4.98
N CYS A 153 2.38 -12.95 -4.20
CA CYS A 153 3.31 -13.83 -3.50
C CYS A 153 3.49 -13.42 -2.03
N GLY A 154 3.91 -14.38 -1.21
CA GLY A 154 4.21 -14.15 0.20
C GLY A 154 2.98 -13.87 1.07
N LEU A 155 1.81 -14.38 0.70
CA LEU A 155 0.58 -14.26 1.50
C LEU A 155 0.64 -15.14 2.74
N SER A 156 0.36 -14.57 3.91
CA SER A 156 0.09 -15.38 5.11
C SER A 156 -1.31 -16.00 5.04
N ASN A 157 -1.54 -17.11 5.75
CA ASN A 157 -2.86 -17.77 5.81
C ASN A 157 -3.97 -16.77 6.20
N ARG A 158 -3.71 -15.88 7.15
CA ARG A 158 -4.66 -14.87 7.58
C ARG A 158 -5.01 -13.86 6.47
N LEU A 159 -4.03 -13.48 5.64
CA LEU A 159 -4.25 -12.59 4.50
C LEU A 159 -5.06 -13.31 3.41
N SER A 160 -4.71 -14.56 3.10
CA SER A 160 -5.44 -15.40 2.15
C SER A 160 -6.91 -15.53 2.54
N GLU A 161 -7.22 -15.88 3.80
CA GLU A 161 -8.59 -15.97 4.30
C GLU A 161 -9.36 -14.63 4.18
N THR A 162 -8.68 -13.51 4.34
CA THR A 162 -9.34 -12.20 4.23
C THR A 162 -9.65 -11.88 2.77
N LEU A 163 -8.75 -12.22 1.85
CA LEU A 163 -8.97 -12.09 0.42
C LEU A 163 -10.07 -13.03 -0.08
N ASP A 164 -10.10 -14.27 0.40
CA ASP A 164 -11.15 -15.24 0.06
C ASP A 164 -12.53 -14.75 0.50
N ARG A 165 -12.63 -14.20 1.71
CA ARG A 165 -13.88 -13.58 2.22
C ARG A 165 -14.32 -12.37 1.41
N ALA A 166 -13.40 -11.67 0.79
CA ALA A 166 -13.68 -10.54 -0.12
C ALA A 166 -14.02 -11.01 -1.56
N GLY A 167 -14.14 -12.33 -1.79
CA GLY A 167 -14.52 -12.90 -3.10
C GLY A 167 -13.33 -13.07 -4.06
N MET A 168 -12.10 -12.93 -3.60
CA MET A 168 -10.88 -13.17 -4.37
C MET A 168 -10.40 -14.62 -4.24
N SER A 169 -11.32 -15.56 -4.23
CA SER A 169 -10.96 -16.96 -4.26
C SER A 169 -10.44 -17.38 -5.61
N ALA A 170 -9.48 -18.32 -5.64
CA ALA A 170 -8.81 -18.87 -6.82
C ALA A 170 -9.74 -19.48 -7.90
N LYS A 171 -11.06 -19.30 -7.80
CA LYS A 171 -12.07 -19.98 -8.63
C LYS A 171 -12.55 -19.23 -9.86
N SER A 172 -12.23 -17.94 -10.02
CA SER A 172 -12.77 -17.18 -11.16
C SER A 172 -11.82 -16.07 -11.60
N SER A 173 -10.97 -16.31 -12.56
CA SER A 173 -9.91 -15.41 -13.10
C SER A 173 -8.94 -14.95 -12.01
N PRO A 174 -7.95 -15.74 -11.69
CA PRO A 174 -7.14 -15.56 -10.51
C PRO A 174 -6.03 -14.54 -10.72
N PRO A 175 -5.67 -13.81 -9.66
CA PRO A 175 -4.25 -13.63 -9.45
C PRO A 175 -3.61 -15.00 -9.24
N LEU A 176 -2.46 -15.24 -9.88
CA LEU A 176 -1.65 -16.42 -9.58
C LEU A 176 -1.07 -16.26 -8.18
N PHE A 177 -1.12 -17.32 -7.37
CA PHE A 177 -0.61 -17.29 -6.00
C PHE A 177 0.66 -18.12 -5.88
N PHE A 178 1.73 -17.53 -5.36
CA PHE A 178 2.99 -18.19 -5.06
C PHE A 178 3.39 -17.95 -3.61
N GLU A 179 4.04 -18.95 -3.01
CA GLU A 179 4.50 -18.81 -1.63
C GLU A 179 5.71 -17.87 -1.53
N HIS A 180 6.63 -17.99 -2.50
CA HIS A 180 7.82 -17.15 -2.55
C HIS A 180 7.91 -16.36 -3.85
N ILE A 181 8.56 -15.20 -3.79
CA ILE A 181 8.77 -14.34 -4.94
C ILE A 181 9.67 -15.02 -5.99
N ASP A 182 10.56 -15.89 -5.55
CA ASP A 182 11.48 -16.58 -6.44
C ASP A 182 10.77 -17.64 -7.29
N ASP A 183 9.73 -18.29 -6.75
CA ASP A 183 8.87 -19.22 -7.48
C ASP A 183 8.01 -18.51 -8.52
N ALA A 184 7.59 -17.29 -8.21
CA ALA A 184 6.79 -16.45 -9.12
C ALA A 184 7.61 -15.84 -10.27
N LEU A 185 8.94 -15.90 -10.17
CA LEU A 185 9.86 -15.34 -11.17
C LEU A 185 10.53 -16.45 -12.04
N GLN A 186 10.17 -17.70 -11.85
CA GLN A 186 10.53 -18.85 -12.71
C GLN A 186 9.48 -19.02 -13.80
#